data_c16181605397c016e34c238490615388
#
_entry.id   c16181605397c016e34c238490615388
#
_cell.length_a   1.000
_cell.length_b   1.000
_cell.length_c   1.000
_cell.angle_alpha   90.00
_cell.angle_beta   90.00
_cell.angle_gamma   90.00
#
_symmetry.space_group_name_H-M   'P 1'
#
loop_
_entity.id
_entity.type
_entity.pdbx_description
1 polymer ?
#
loop_
_entity_poly.entity_id
_entity_poly.type
_entity_poly.pdbx_seq_one_letter_code
_entity_poly.pdbx_strand_id
1 'polypeptide(L)'
;MDLRADGLSVRYGARQVLSDVRCALPPGTQALVLGRSGAGKTTFVKALAGLVRPTEGRVLWDAQDAALLTAAERRERQASFGMVFQTDALFDSMTVLENVMAPLTRRHVPEAEARSRASDVLRAVGLADAADTLPERLSGGMKKRAGIARALAARPSVVLADDPFAGLDPGTARQVARVLLDVSKGGTLLVVATEAPMDLPLPRWLYLRGGRLVHDGPPAPELEDAPDEVPA
;
A
#
# COMPACT_ATOMS: atom_id res chain seq x y z
N MET A 1 8.28 10.31 -6.83
CA MET A 1 6.92 10.91 -6.70
C MET A 1 6.74 11.39 -5.29
N ASP A 2 6.33 12.65 -5.10
CA ASP A 2 5.89 13.24 -3.84
C ASP A 2 4.38 13.04 -3.68
N LEU A 3 3.93 12.64 -2.49
CA LEU A 3 2.52 12.53 -2.16
C LEU A 3 2.18 13.49 -1.02
N ARG A 4 1.08 14.21 -1.15
CA ARG A 4 0.59 15.09 -0.08
C ARG A 4 -0.91 14.96 0.11
N ALA A 5 -1.34 14.82 1.34
CA ALA A 5 -2.71 15.05 1.75
C ALA A 5 -2.82 16.48 2.29
N ASP A 6 -3.73 17.28 1.74
CA ASP A 6 -3.94 18.69 2.12
C ASP A 6 -5.40 18.90 2.47
N GLY A 7 -5.69 18.83 3.78
CA GLY A 7 -7.05 18.94 4.31
C GLY A 7 -7.97 17.77 3.91
N LEU A 8 -7.37 16.58 3.68
CA LEU A 8 -8.06 15.43 3.16
C LEU A 8 -9.19 14.98 4.09
N SER A 9 -10.42 15.10 3.60
CA SER A 9 -11.63 14.58 4.24
C SER A 9 -12.34 13.60 3.30
N VAL A 10 -12.86 12.51 3.87
CA VAL A 10 -13.61 11.49 3.13
C VAL A 10 -14.87 11.11 3.90
N ARG A 11 -16.01 11.11 3.21
CA ARG A 11 -17.31 10.73 3.75
C ARG A 11 -17.98 9.68 2.87
N TYR A 12 -18.58 8.68 3.49
CA TYR A 12 -19.45 7.72 2.83
C TYR A 12 -20.87 7.87 3.35
N GLY A 13 -21.75 8.48 2.55
CA GLY A 13 -23.08 8.88 2.99
C GLY A 13 -22.99 9.86 4.18
N ALA A 14 -23.61 9.54 5.30
CA ALA A 14 -23.56 10.35 6.52
C ALA A 14 -22.29 10.11 7.37
N ARG A 15 -21.52 9.04 7.09
CA ARG A 15 -20.37 8.66 7.91
C ARG A 15 -19.10 9.39 7.47
N GLN A 16 -18.56 10.24 8.33
CA GLN A 16 -17.22 10.81 8.19
C GLN A 16 -16.18 9.72 8.53
N VAL A 17 -15.24 9.47 7.62
CA VAL A 17 -14.18 8.45 7.80
C VAL A 17 -12.82 9.09 7.94
N LEU A 18 -12.54 10.17 7.20
CA LEU A 18 -11.34 10.99 7.39
C LEU A 18 -11.76 12.45 7.52
N SER A 19 -11.09 13.19 8.39
CA SER A 19 -11.38 14.59 8.68
C SER A 19 -10.09 15.41 8.76
N ASP A 20 -9.92 16.35 7.84
CA ASP A 20 -8.81 17.33 7.75
C ASP A 20 -7.40 16.70 7.92
N VAL A 21 -7.14 15.57 7.29
CA VAL A 21 -5.84 14.92 7.34
C VAL A 21 -4.84 15.71 6.50
N ARG A 22 -3.71 16.09 7.11
CA ARG A 22 -2.62 16.85 6.48
C ARG A 22 -1.29 16.14 6.70
N CYS A 23 -0.63 15.72 5.64
CA CYS A 23 0.74 15.21 5.68
C CYS A 23 1.42 15.36 4.32
N ALA A 24 2.75 15.41 4.32
CA ALA A 24 3.58 15.37 3.13
C ALA A 24 4.49 14.14 3.18
N LEU A 25 4.54 13.39 2.09
CA LEU A 25 5.31 12.16 1.95
C LEU A 25 6.26 12.34 0.74
N PRO A 26 7.42 12.97 0.94
CA PRO A 26 8.41 13.14 -0.12
C PRO A 26 8.95 11.80 -0.62
N PRO A 27 9.60 11.77 -1.81
CA PRO A 27 10.21 10.56 -2.35
C PRO A 27 11.14 9.90 -1.33
N GLY A 28 11.13 8.56 -1.25
CA GLY A 28 11.94 7.81 -0.30
C GLY A 28 11.40 7.78 1.14
N THR A 29 10.27 8.44 1.42
CA THR A 29 9.60 8.32 2.73
C THR A 29 9.28 6.85 3.02
N GLN A 30 9.58 6.43 4.24
CA GLN A 30 9.19 5.13 4.79
C GLN A 30 8.30 5.41 6.01
N ALA A 31 7.01 5.15 5.87
CA ALA A 31 6.04 5.50 6.90
C ALA A 31 5.10 4.34 7.25
N LEU A 32 4.79 4.25 8.54
CA LEU A 32 3.79 3.35 9.09
C LEU A 32 2.53 4.15 9.41
N VAL A 33 1.39 3.73 8.87
CA VAL A 33 0.08 4.29 9.21
C VAL A 33 -0.59 3.39 10.23
N LEU A 34 -0.66 3.86 11.45
CA LEU A 34 -1.19 3.14 12.61
C LEU A 34 -2.57 3.67 13.02
N GLY A 35 -3.26 2.87 13.79
CA GLY A 35 -4.56 3.19 14.38
C GLY A 35 -5.43 1.95 14.50
N ARG A 36 -6.43 1.99 15.36
CA ARG A 36 -7.35 0.88 15.60
C ARG A 36 -8.19 0.57 14.36
N SER A 37 -8.88 -0.57 14.38
CA SER A 37 -9.87 -0.91 13.34
C SER A 37 -10.90 0.22 13.21
N GLY A 38 -11.23 0.59 11.96
CA GLY A 38 -12.15 1.70 11.70
C GLY A 38 -11.56 3.12 11.78
N ALA A 39 -10.28 3.30 12.13
CA ALA A 39 -9.63 4.63 12.22
C ALA A 39 -9.48 5.36 10.87
N GLY A 40 -9.75 4.69 9.74
CA GLY A 40 -9.67 5.30 8.41
C GLY A 40 -8.42 4.94 7.60
N LYS A 41 -7.54 4.07 8.09
CA LYS A 41 -6.25 3.68 7.45
C LYS A 41 -6.42 3.25 5.98
N THR A 42 -7.31 2.28 5.73
CA THR A 42 -7.63 1.81 4.37
C THR A 42 -8.12 2.94 3.47
N THR A 43 -8.98 3.82 3.98
CA THR A 43 -9.50 4.96 3.22
C THR A 43 -8.39 5.96 2.92
N PHE A 44 -7.50 6.21 3.87
CA PHE A 44 -6.36 7.10 3.69
C PHE A 44 -5.40 6.58 2.61
N VAL A 45 -4.99 5.31 2.70
CA VAL A 45 -4.12 4.67 1.70
C VAL A 45 -4.76 4.66 0.31
N LYS A 46 -6.06 4.33 0.21
CA LYS A 46 -6.81 4.38 -1.05
C LYS A 46 -6.95 5.80 -1.61
N ALA A 47 -7.11 6.81 -0.76
CA ALA A 47 -7.16 8.20 -1.19
C ALA A 47 -5.79 8.65 -1.74
N LEU A 48 -4.68 8.32 -1.07
CA LEU A 48 -3.33 8.57 -1.58
C LEU A 48 -3.09 7.94 -2.95
N ALA A 49 -3.63 6.74 -3.19
CA ALA A 49 -3.56 6.04 -4.49
C ALA A 49 -4.52 6.62 -5.56
N GLY A 50 -5.38 7.59 -5.20
CA GLY A 50 -6.42 8.13 -6.09
C GLY A 50 -7.55 7.15 -6.39
N LEU A 51 -7.72 6.11 -5.56
CA LEU A 51 -8.81 5.12 -5.65
C LEU A 51 -10.07 5.58 -4.90
N VAL A 52 -9.93 6.52 -3.98
CA VAL A 52 -11.02 7.19 -3.28
C VAL A 52 -10.88 8.68 -3.51
N ARG A 53 -11.97 9.32 -3.96
CA ARG A 53 -12.01 10.77 -4.17
C ARG A 53 -12.28 11.47 -2.84
N PRO A 54 -11.49 12.49 -2.45
CA PRO A 54 -11.80 13.35 -1.33
C PRO A 54 -13.20 13.97 -1.45
N THR A 55 -13.90 14.12 -0.33
CA THR A 55 -15.12 14.95 -0.25
C THR A 55 -14.77 16.42 -0.02
N GLU A 56 -13.67 16.66 0.72
CA GLU A 56 -13.08 17.97 0.94
C GLU A 56 -11.56 17.85 0.96
N GLY A 57 -10.86 18.96 0.71
CA GLY A 57 -9.40 18.95 0.57
C GLY A 57 -8.96 18.23 -0.70
N ARG A 58 -7.72 17.80 -0.75
CA ARG A 58 -7.12 17.21 -1.94
C ARG A 58 -5.97 16.27 -1.63
N VAL A 59 -5.66 15.41 -2.60
CA VAL A 59 -4.41 14.63 -2.66
C VAL A 59 -3.58 15.13 -3.82
N LEU A 60 -2.33 15.48 -3.56
CA LEU A 60 -1.40 15.96 -4.57
C LEU A 60 -0.38 14.86 -4.90
N TRP A 61 -0.10 14.70 -6.20
CA TRP A 61 0.97 13.88 -6.76
C TRP A 61 1.93 14.82 -7.49
N ASP A 62 3.18 14.95 -7.01
CA ASP A 62 4.17 15.91 -7.52
C ASP A 62 3.57 17.32 -7.66
N ALA A 63 2.93 17.81 -6.60
CA ALA A 63 2.25 19.10 -6.50
C ALA A 63 0.99 19.29 -7.39
N GLN A 64 0.56 18.30 -8.16
CA GLN A 64 -0.67 18.35 -8.96
C GLN A 64 -1.82 17.64 -8.23
N ASP A 65 -3.00 18.24 -8.22
CA ASP A 65 -4.20 17.64 -7.64
C ASP A 65 -4.61 16.39 -8.44
N ALA A 66 -4.57 15.23 -7.79
CA ALA A 66 -4.90 13.96 -8.41
C ALA A 66 -6.36 13.89 -8.91
N ALA A 67 -7.27 14.70 -8.35
CA ALA A 67 -8.65 14.75 -8.77
C ALA A 67 -8.86 15.53 -10.09
N LEU A 68 -7.92 16.42 -10.42
CA LEU A 68 -7.97 17.29 -11.62
C LEU A 68 -7.24 16.69 -12.81
N LEU A 69 -6.47 15.61 -12.62
CA LEU A 69 -5.77 14.93 -13.70
C LEU A 69 -6.77 14.32 -14.69
N THR A 70 -6.47 14.40 -15.96
CA THR A 70 -7.16 13.66 -17.01
C THR A 70 -7.04 12.14 -16.77
N ALA A 71 -7.91 11.37 -17.39
CA ALA A 71 -7.86 9.91 -17.27
C ALA A 71 -6.52 9.32 -17.79
N ALA A 72 -5.90 9.95 -18.78
CA ALA A 72 -4.61 9.53 -19.33
C ALA A 72 -3.47 9.82 -18.34
N GLU A 73 -3.35 11.06 -17.88
CA GLU A 73 -2.34 11.48 -16.89
C GLU A 73 -2.45 10.68 -15.60
N ARG A 74 -3.68 10.44 -15.13
CA ARG A 74 -3.91 9.63 -13.93
C ARG A 74 -3.41 8.19 -14.12
N ARG A 75 -3.71 7.54 -15.25
CA ARG A 75 -3.22 6.18 -15.55
C ARG A 75 -1.69 6.12 -15.63
N GLU A 76 -1.07 7.12 -16.25
CA GLU A 76 0.38 7.23 -16.34
C GLU A 76 1.02 7.32 -14.94
N ARG A 77 0.51 8.21 -14.08
CA ARG A 77 1.01 8.35 -12.72
C ARG A 77 0.72 7.13 -11.86
N GLN A 78 -0.49 6.56 -11.96
CA GLN A 78 -0.84 5.32 -11.26
C GLN A 78 0.04 4.13 -11.66
N ALA A 79 0.63 4.15 -12.84
CA ALA A 79 1.62 3.15 -13.20
C ALA A 79 2.85 3.17 -12.28
N SER A 80 3.16 4.27 -11.61
CA SER A 80 4.25 4.37 -10.63
C SER A 80 3.91 3.79 -9.25
N PHE A 81 2.65 3.41 -9.02
CA PHE A 81 2.21 2.83 -7.75
C PHE A 81 2.23 1.30 -7.77
N GLY A 82 2.71 0.71 -6.68
CA GLY A 82 2.45 -0.67 -6.28
C GLY A 82 1.45 -0.66 -5.14
N MET A 83 0.24 -1.18 -5.38
CA MET A 83 -0.79 -1.23 -4.34
C MET A 83 -0.93 -2.65 -3.83
N VAL A 84 -0.73 -2.84 -2.53
CA VAL A 84 -1.05 -4.08 -1.80
C VAL A 84 -2.37 -3.85 -1.10
N PHE A 85 -3.39 -4.61 -1.50
CA PHE A 85 -4.72 -4.52 -0.92
C PHE A 85 -4.88 -5.45 0.30
N GLN A 86 -5.78 -5.12 1.18
CA GLN A 86 -6.18 -5.97 2.30
C GLN A 86 -6.69 -7.33 1.81
N THR A 87 -7.43 -7.36 0.70
CA THR A 87 -7.84 -8.58 -0.02
C THR A 87 -6.86 -8.87 -1.15
N ASP A 88 -6.72 -10.14 -1.52
CA ASP A 88 -5.70 -10.60 -2.47
C ASP A 88 -5.84 -10.00 -3.87
N ALA A 89 -7.07 -9.74 -4.32
CA ALA A 89 -7.45 -9.13 -5.60
C ALA A 89 -6.73 -9.76 -6.82
N LEU A 90 -6.40 -11.06 -6.78
CA LEU A 90 -5.81 -11.78 -7.90
C LEU A 90 -6.85 -11.99 -9.01
N PHE A 91 -6.37 -12.13 -10.25
CA PHE A 91 -7.18 -12.57 -11.37
C PHE A 91 -7.32 -14.10 -11.34
N ASP A 92 -8.49 -14.61 -11.09
CA ASP A 92 -8.76 -16.05 -10.90
C ASP A 92 -8.45 -16.90 -12.14
N SER A 93 -8.54 -16.30 -13.32
CA SER A 93 -8.26 -16.96 -14.62
C SER A 93 -6.77 -16.98 -14.99
N MET A 94 -5.90 -16.40 -14.19
CA MET A 94 -4.47 -16.30 -14.43
C MET A 94 -3.71 -17.10 -13.37
N THR A 95 -2.62 -17.76 -13.78
CA THR A 95 -1.66 -18.36 -12.82
C THR A 95 -1.03 -17.30 -11.93
N VAL A 96 -0.36 -17.71 -10.87
CA VAL A 96 0.39 -16.81 -9.99
C VAL A 96 1.42 -16.01 -10.77
N LEU A 97 2.16 -16.65 -11.66
CA LEU A 97 3.16 -15.99 -12.51
C LEU A 97 2.51 -14.95 -13.43
N GLU A 98 1.43 -15.30 -14.11
CA GLU A 98 0.70 -14.38 -15.00
C GLU A 98 0.12 -13.18 -14.23
N ASN A 99 -0.42 -13.41 -13.02
CA ASN A 99 -0.85 -12.34 -12.14
C ASN A 99 0.29 -11.35 -11.83
N VAL A 100 1.48 -11.86 -11.51
CA VAL A 100 2.65 -11.04 -11.19
C VAL A 100 3.23 -10.36 -12.44
N MET A 101 3.13 -10.99 -13.60
CA MET A 101 3.52 -10.40 -14.89
C MET A 101 2.56 -9.30 -15.37
N ALA A 102 1.27 -9.34 -15.00
CA ALA A 102 0.24 -8.46 -15.53
C ALA A 102 0.60 -6.95 -15.50
N PRO A 103 1.15 -6.37 -14.42
CA PRO A 103 1.57 -4.96 -14.43
C PRO A 103 2.74 -4.68 -15.37
N LEU A 104 3.61 -5.65 -15.64
CA LEU A 104 4.73 -5.54 -16.56
C LEU A 104 4.27 -5.59 -18.02
N THR A 105 3.38 -6.54 -18.34
CA THR A 105 2.74 -6.67 -19.66
C THR A 105 1.99 -5.39 -20.02
N ARG A 106 1.27 -4.80 -19.06
CA ARG A 106 0.55 -3.53 -19.27
C ARG A 106 1.48 -2.36 -19.58
N ARG A 107 2.75 -2.44 -19.19
CA ARG A 107 3.81 -1.47 -19.50
C ARG A 107 4.63 -1.84 -20.73
N HIS A 108 4.17 -2.82 -21.51
CA HIS A 108 4.86 -3.29 -22.71
C HIS A 108 6.30 -3.79 -22.48
N VAL A 109 6.59 -4.29 -21.26
CA VAL A 109 7.87 -4.96 -20.97
C VAL A 109 7.94 -6.25 -21.77
N PRO A 110 9.05 -6.54 -22.47
CA PRO A 110 9.21 -7.79 -23.23
C PRO A 110 8.92 -9.01 -22.35
N GLU A 111 8.27 -10.03 -22.93
CA GLU A 111 7.77 -11.19 -22.16
C GLU A 111 8.87 -11.91 -21.37
N ALA A 112 10.02 -12.14 -21.99
CA ALA A 112 11.16 -12.80 -21.33
C ALA A 112 11.64 -12.01 -20.09
N GLU A 113 11.69 -10.69 -20.19
CA GLU A 113 12.06 -9.81 -19.08
C GLU A 113 10.96 -9.76 -18.01
N ALA A 114 9.69 -9.69 -18.42
CA ALA A 114 8.56 -9.70 -17.49
C ALA A 114 8.53 -11.00 -16.69
N ARG A 115 8.73 -12.14 -17.35
CA ARG A 115 8.82 -13.46 -16.71
C ARG A 115 9.99 -13.54 -15.74
N SER A 116 11.17 -13.08 -16.12
CA SER A 116 12.34 -13.06 -15.24
C SER A 116 12.09 -12.22 -13.98
N ARG A 117 11.62 -10.99 -14.13
CA ARG A 117 11.29 -10.09 -13.00
C ARG A 117 10.22 -10.67 -12.09
N ALA A 118 9.15 -11.24 -12.67
CA ALA A 118 8.08 -11.87 -11.91
C ALA A 118 8.59 -13.08 -11.10
N SER A 119 9.43 -13.92 -11.70
CA SER A 119 10.03 -15.09 -11.04
C SER A 119 10.94 -14.68 -9.87
N ASP A 120 11.71 -13.58 -10.02
CA ASP A 120 12.57 -13.07 -8.94
C ASP A 120 11.75 -12.61 -7.74
N VAL A 121 10.66 -11.87 -7.98
CA VAL A 121 9.80 -11.40 -6.89
C VAL A 121 9.03 -12.56 -6.26
N LEU A 122 8.57 -13.54 -7.05
CA LEU A 122 7.92 -14.76 -6.53
C LEU A 122 8.85 -15.54 -5.62
N ARG A 123 10.13 -15.64 -5.99
CA ARG A 123 11.17 -16.28 -5.15
C ARG A 123 11.35 -15.51 -3.83
N ALA A 124 11.39 -14.18 -3.89
CA ALA A 124 11.56 -13.33 -2.70
C ALA A 124 10.41 -13.50 -1.70
N VAL A 125 9.16 -13.68 -2.18
CA VAL A 125 8.00 -13.93 -1.33
C VAL A 125 7.73 -15.41 -1.03
N GLY A 126 8.65 -16.33 -1.44
CA GLY A 126 8.54 -17.75 -1.18
C GLY A 126 7.40 -18.45 -1.94
N LEU A 127 7.17 -18.08 -3.20
CA LEU A 127 6.15 -18.66 -4.08
C LEU A 127 6.72 -19.18 -5.42
N ALA A 128 8.03 -19.43 -5.50
CA ALA A 128 8.63 -19.91 -6.74
C ALA A 128 7.97 -21.21 -7.25
N ASP A 129 7.71 -22.17 -6.35
CA ASP A 129 7.11 -23.47 -6.70
C ASP A 129 5.62 -23.40 -7.02
N ALA A 130 4.97 -22.27 -6.74
CA ALA A 130 3.56 -22.05 -7.02
C ALA A 130 3.31 -21.20 -8.28
N ALA A 131 4.35 -20.90 -9.07
CA ALA A 131 4.28 -19.98 -10.21
C ALA A 131 3.18 -20.35 -11.22
N ASP A 132 3.02 -21.63 -11.52
CA ASP A 132 2.04 -22.13 -12.51
C ASP A 132 0.69 -22.54 -11.88
N THR A 133 0.49 -22.23 -10.58
CA THR A 133 -0.74 -22.56 -9.85
C THR A 133 -1.81 -21.48 -10.05
N LEU A 134 -3.08 -21.87 -10.20
CA LEU A 134 -4.21 -20.94 -10.19
C LEU A 134 -4.54 -20.47 -8.77
N PRO A 135 -5.09 -19.26 -8.60
CA PRO A 135 -5.44 -18.69 -7.28
C PRO A 135 -6.35 -19.58 -6.44
N GLU A 136 -7.28 -20.31 -7.05
CA GLU A 136 -8.20 -21.22 -6.34
C GLU A 136 -7.50 -22.30 -5.52
N ARG A 137 -6.29 -22.70 -5.93
CA ARG A 137 -5.49 -23.75 -5.27
C ARG A 137 -4.53 -23.19 -4.21
N LEU A 138 -4.50 -21.88 -4.01
CA LEU A 138 -3.62 -21.24 -3.04
C LEU A 138 -4.30 -21.12 -1.67
N SER A 139 -3.52 -21.23 -0.61
CA SER A 139 -3.95 -20.79 0.72
C SER A 139 -4.11 -19.25 0.76
N GLY A 140 -4.85 -18.73 1.74
CA GLY A 140 -5.01 -17.27 1.92
C GLY A 140 -3.66 -16.54 2.04
N GLY A 141 -2.72 -17.09 2.81
CA GLY A 141 -1.38 -16.53 2.93
C GLY A 141 -0.57 -16.57 1.62
N MET A 142 -0.74 -17.60 0.78
CA MET A 142 -0.13 -17.65 -0.55
C MET A 142 -0.74 -16.59 -1.48
N LYS A 143 -2.06 -16.45 -1.49
CA LYS A 143 -2.76 -15.40 -2.28
C LYS A 143 -2.24 -14.01 -1.89
N LYS A 144 -2.14 -13.73 -0.59
CA LYS A 144 -1.61 -12.47 -0.07
C LYS A 144 -0.20 -12.19 -0.60
N ARG A 145 0.70 -13.17 -0.48
CA ARG A 145 2.09 -13.04 -0.98
C ARG A 145 2.14 -12.84 -2.50
N ALA A 146 1.27 -13.51 -3.26
CA ALA A 146 1.16 -13.30 -4.71
C ALA A 146 0.68 -11.88 -5.05
N GLY A 147 -0.29 -11.33 -4.31
CA GLY A 147 -0.74 -9.95 -4.42
C GLY A 147 0.38 -8.94 -4.16
N ILE A 148 1.21 -9.19 -3.14
CA ILE A 148 2.40 -8.39 -2.83
C ILE A 148 3.42 -8.49 -3.97
N ALA A 149 3.72 -9.69 -4.45
CA ALA A 149 4.63 -9.90 -5.57
C ALA A 149 4.18 -9.12 -6.81
N ARG A 150 2.88 -9.16 -7.13
CA ARG A 150 2.30 -8.39 -8.24
C ARG A 150 2.49 -6.89 -8.07
N ALA A 151 2.28 -6.37 -6.87
CA ALA A 151 2.45 -4.94 -6.59
C ALA A 151 3.90 -4.48 -6.80
N LEU A 152 4.89 -5.34 -6.51
CA LEU A 152 6.31 -5.02 -6.54
C LEU A 152 7.00 -5.31 -7.88
N ALA A 153 6.43 -6.20 -8.72
CA ALA A 153 7.06 -6.68 -9.96
C ALA A 153 7.49 -5.57 -10.92
N ALA A 154 6.68 -4.51 -11.02
CA ALA A 154 6.95 -3.38 -11.89
C ALA A 154 7.94 -2.36 -11.32
N ARG A 155 8.59 -2.62 -10.20
CA ARG A 155 9.52 -1.72 -9.49
C ARG A 155 8.91 -0.32 -9.32
N PRO A 156 7.81 -0.21 -8.58
CA PRO A 156 7.10 1.07 -8.40
C PRO A 156 7.96 2.07 -7.63
N SER A 157 7.77 3.38 -7.91
CA SER A 157 8.38 4.44 -7.11
C SER A 157 7.60 4.75 -5.82
N VAL A 158 6.37 4.26 -5.73
CA VAL A 158 5.49 4.37 -4.56
C VAL A 158 4.89 3.00 -4.26
N VAL A 159 5.04 2.53 -3.05
CA VAL A 159 4.35 1.33 -2.53
C VAL A 159 3.40 1.74 -1.41
N LEU A 160 2.13 1.44 -1.61
CA LEU A 160 1.08 1.64 -0.62
C LEU A 160 0.52 0.26 -0.22
N ALA A 161 0.73 -0.14 1.01
CA ALA A 161 0.31 -1.44 1.51
C ALA A 161 -0.77 -1.28 2.60
N ASP A 162 -1.94 -1.83 2.33
CA ASP A 162 -3.08 -1.85 3.24
C ASP A 162 -3.17 -3.21 3.91
N ASP A 163 -2.79 -3.27 5.17
CA ASP A 163 -2.74 -4.44 6.02
C ASP A 163 -2.07 -5.68 5.36
N PRO A 164 -0.80 -5.54 4.95
CA PRO A 164 -0.11 -6.57 4.19
C PRO A 164 0.16 -7.85 4.99
N PHE A 165 0.00 -7.81 6.30
CA PHE A 165 0.32 -8.93 7.22
C PHE A 165 -0.90 -9.68 7.70
N ALA A 166 -2.12 -9.18 7.45
CA ALA A 166 -3.35 -9.81 7.91
C ALA A 166 -3.46 -11.27 7.43
N GLY A 167 -3.70 -12.18 8.37
CA GLY A 167 -3.88 -13.61 8.08
C GLY A 167 -2.59 -14.37 7.74
N LEU A 168 -1.41 -13.76 7.91
CA LEU A 168 -0.12 -14.43 7.79
C LEU A 168 0.36 -14.95 9.15
N ASP A 169 1.02 -16.12 9.12
CA ASP A 169 1.78 -16.56 10.29
C ASP A 169 3.00 -15.66 10.54
N PRO A 170 3.55 -15.64 11.78
CA PRO A 170 4.65 -14.73 12.12
C PRO A 170 5.90 -14.88 11.26
N GLY A 171 6.21 -16.09 10.79
CA GLY A 171 7.37 -16.36 9.93
C GLY A 171 7.21 -15.74 8.56
N THR A 172 6.05 -15.97 7.95
CA THR A 172 5.67 -15.39 6.65
C THR A 172 5.54 -13.87 6.73
N ALA A 173 4.95 -13.33 7.80
CA ALA A 173 4.84 -11.89 8.01
C ALA A 173 6.22 -11.21 8.03
N ARG A 174 7.20 -11.79 8.76
CA ARG A 174 8.60 -11.30 8.75
C ARG A 174 9.26 -11.37 7.37
N GLN A 175 8.99 -12.42 6.58
CA GLN A 175 9.50 -12.51 5.21
C GLN A 175 8.94 -11.37 4.34
N VAL A 176 7.63 -11.13 4.39
CA VAL A 176 6.97 -10.03 3.66
C VAL A 176 7.51 -8.67 4.11
N ALA A 177 7.69 -8.47 5.41
CA ALA A 177 8.26 -7.24 5.96
C ALA A 177 9.65 -6.95 5.37
N ARG A 178 10.52 -7.96 5.30
CA ARG A 178 11.85 -7.83 4.68
C ARG A 178 11.76 -7.44 3.21
N VAL A 179 10.87 -8.06 2.44
CA VAL A 179 10.68 -7.74 1.01
C VAL A 179 10.23 -6.29 0.83
N LEU A 180 9.29 -5.80 1.64
CA LEU A 180 8.84 -4.41 1.61
C LEU A 180 9.97 -3.43 1.99
N LEU A 181 10.76 -3.75 3.01
CA LEU A 181 11.92 -2.95 3.42
C LEU A 181 13.00 -2.92 2.34
N ASP A 182 13.27 -4.06 1.68
CA ASP A 182 14.29 -4.12 0.63
C ASP A 182 13.91 -3.27 -0.59
N VAL A 183 12.63 -3.24 -0.96
CA VAL A 183 12.13 -2.38 -2.04
C VAL A 183 12.31 -0.90 -1.69
N SER A 184 12.13 -0.52 -0.42
CA SER A 184 12.25 0.88 0.02
C SER A 184 13.70 1.41 0.04
N LYS A 185 14.70 0.53 0.15
CA LYS A 185 16.13 0.92 0.11
C LYS A 185 16.54 1.59 -1.20
N GLY A 186 15.81 1.34 -2.29
CA GLY A 186 16.03 1.97 -3.60
C GLY A 186 15.45 3.37 -3.76
N GLY A 187 15.01 4.03 -2.69
CA GLY A 187 14.38 5.35 -2.74
C GLY A 187 12.89 5.32 -3.06
N THR A 188 12.28 4.14 -3.05
CA THR A 188 10.83 3.97 -3.17
C THR A 188 10.14 4.55 -1.93
N LEU A 189 9.10 5.36 -2.15
CA LEU A 189 8.19 5.79 -1.08
C LEU A 189 7.37 4.57 -0.63
N LEU A 190 7.46 4.22 0.65
CA LEU A 190 6.76 3.09 1.25
C LEU A 190 5.81 3.57 2.34
N VAL A 191 4.52 3.29 2.20
CA VAL A 191 3.52 3.49 3.24
C VAL A 191 2.87 2.15 3.55
N VAL A 192 2.96 1.72 4.80
CA VAL A 192 2.33 0.49 5.28
C VAL A 192 1.27 0.85 6.31
N ALA A 193 0.02 0.53 6.05
CA ALA A 193 -1.08 0.67 7.00
C ALA A 193 -1.31 -0.66 7.73
N THR A 194 -1.36 -0.61 9.06
CA THR A 194 -1.61 -1.79 9.90
C THR A 194 -2.19 -1.37 11.27
N GLU A 195 -2.69 -2.31 12.04
CA GLU A 195 -3.19 -2.04 13.40
C GLU A 195 -2.08 -1.99 14.43
N ALA A 196 -1.02 -2.77 14.23
CA ALA A 196 0.14 -2.84 15.11
C ALA A 196 1.44 -2.66 14.31
N PRO A 197 2.49 -2.07 14.90
CA PRO A 197 3.71 -1.73 14.16
C PRO A 197 4.50 -2.93 13.64
N MET A 198 4.22 -4.15 14.11
CA MET A 198 4.98 -5.34 13.73
C MET A 198 6.50 -5.11 13.86
N ASP A 199 7.32 -6.06 13.40
CA ASP A 199 8.78 -5.89 13.31
C ASP A 199 9.17 -5.06 12.06
N LEU A 200 8.51 -3.91 11.84
CA LEU A 200 8.79 -2.99 10.75
C LEU A 200 9.41 -1.70 11.30
N PRO A 201 10.76 -1.58 11.29
CA PRO A 201 11.45 -0.41 11.83
C PRO A 201 11.36 0.79 10.87
N LEU A 202 10.14 1.22 10.56
CA LEU A 202 9.94 2.41 9.73
C LEU A 202 10.11 3.66 10.56
N PRO A 203 10.87 4.67 10.08
CA PRO A 203 11.32 5.81 10.88
C PRO A 203 10.22 6.84 11.13
N ARG A 204 9.09 6.75 10.45
CA ARG A 204 7.99 7.72 10.57
C ARG A 204 6.68 7.00 10.83
N TRP A 205 5.95 7.46 11.85
CA TRP A 205 4.63 6.99 12.21
C TRP A 205 3.58 8.07 11.95
N LEU A 206 2.52 7.67 11.25
CA LEU A 206 1.31 8.44 11.01
C LEU A 206 0.19 7.77 11.81
N TYR A 207 -0.20 8.34 12.96
CA TYR A 207 -1.22 7.71 13.79
C TYR A 207 -2.60 8.31 13.52
N LEU A 208 -3.53 7.48 13.02
CA LEU A 208 -4.92 7.86 12.78
C LEU A 208 -5.80 7.44 13.95
N ARG A 209 -6.60 8.40 14.45
CA ARG A 209 -7.61 8.18 15.49
C ARG A 209 -8.88 8.93 15.13
N GLY A 210 -10.04 8.22 15.11
CA GLY A 210 -11.32 8.84 14.76
C GLY A 210 -11.32 9.57 13.41
N GLY A 211 -10.54 9.09 12.43
CA GLY A 211 -10.41 9.72 11.11
C GLY A 211 -9.50 10.94 11.05
N ARG A 212 -8.82 11.29 12.14
CA ARG A 212 -7.86 12.42 12.21
C ARG A 212 -6.44 11.92 12.36
N LEU A 213 -5.50 12.64 11.79
CA LEU A 213 -4.07 12.39 12.00
C LEU A 213 -3.65 13.07 13.31
N VAL A 214 -3.41 12.27 14.35
CA VAL A 214 -3.06 12.77 15.69
C VAL A 214 -1.56 12.77 15.95
N HIS A 215 -0.77 12.08 15.11
CA HIS A 215 0.68 12.09 15.16
C HIS A 215 1.26 11.92 13.76
N ASP A 216 2.31 12.65 13.48
CA ASP A 216 3.13 12.57 12.27
C ASP A 216 4.59 12.84 12.66
N GLY A 217 5.37 11.79 12.89
CA GLY A 217 6.72 11.93 13.42
C GLY A 217 7.43 10.60 13.61
N PRO A 218 8.48 10.59 14.46
CA PRO A 218 9.19 9.35 14.81
C PRO A 218 8.27 8.35 15.52
N PRO A 219 8.69 7.08 15.66
CA PRO A 219 7.94 6.08 16.43
C PRO A 219 7.52 6.57 17.80
N ALA A 220 6.24 6.40 18.14
CA ALA A 220 5.60 6.85 19.39
C ALA A 220 4.73 5.72 19.97
N PRO A 221 5.36 4.68 20.59
CA PRO A 221 4.65 3.50 21.09
C PRO A 221 3.55 3.83 22.13
N GLU A 222 3.69 4.91 22.86
CA GLU A 222 2.72 5.38 23.85
C GLU A 222 1.34 5.70 23.26
N LEU A 223 1.26 5.90 21.94
CA LEU A 223 0.00 6.17 21.25
C LEU A 223 -0.85 4.91 21.04
N GLU A 224 -0.25 3.73 21.12
CA GLU A 224 -0.96 2.46 20.94
C GLU A 224 -1.92 2.17 22.09
N ASP A 225 -1.52 2.52 23.33
CA ASP A 225 -2.29 2.32 24.55
C ASP A 225 -3.21 3.50 24.89
N ALA A 226 -3.08 4.61 24.19
CA ALA A 226 -3.86 5.81 24.47
C ALA A 226 -5.36 5.62 24.14
N PRO A 227 -6.29 6.13 24.97
CA PRO A 227 -7.72 6.02 24.75
C PRO A 227 -8.16 6.65 23.42
N ASP A 228 -9.30 6.18 22.86
CA ASP A 228 -9.82 6.63 21.56
C ASP A 228 -10.43 8.05 21.58
N GLU A 229 -10.40 8.73 22.70
CA GLU A 229 -10.91 10.09 22.77
C GLU A 229 -10.06 11.02 21.89
N VAL A 230 -10.69 11.55 20.85
CA VAL A 230 -10.10 12.64 20.05
C VAL A 230 -10.28 13.91 20.85
N PRO A 231 -9.20 14.68 21.16
CA PRO A 231 -9.36 16.00 21.77
C PRO A 231 -10.29 16.85 20.91
N ALA A 232 -11.23 17.52 21.57
CA ALA A 232 -12.25 18.35 20.93
C ALA A 232 -11.67 19.49 20.07
#